data_47586bcc1ef822a0794734edd187f960
#
_entry.id   47586bcc1ef822a0794734edd187f960
#
_cell.length_a   1.000
_cell.length_b   1.000
_cell.length_c   1.000
_cell.angle_alpha   90.00
_cell.angle_beta   90.00
_cell.angle_gamma   90.00
#
_symmetry.space_group_name_H-M   'P 1'
#
loop_
_entity.id
_entity.type
_entity.pdbx_description
1 polymer ?
#
loop_
_entity_poly.entity_id
_entity_poly.type
_entity_poly.pdbx_seq_one_letter_code
_entity_poly.pdbx_strand_id
1 'polypeptide(L)'
;MSGGAPGGSAPGGKASAGSAPGDGTSGGKAPGDSTPSGGAPAGFPAVTVSEARALTELLAAQGIAQGQLAALLGLEKSTVSRLAAGLEGKGWIRRGRDEQNHRYVRLYLTPQGRAVADRIWQAWQSRQARILAGLTAEERAGLATGLRGVLRGLVAEGLLAAPPPPNGQG
;
A
#
# COMPACT_ATOMS: atom_id res chain seq x y z
N MET A 1 -11.49 46.35 54.56
CA MET A 1 -12.94 46.39 54.86
C MET A 1 -13.52 45.15 54.27
N SER A 2 -13.69 44.15 55.05
CA SER A 2 -14.96 43.67 55.61
C SER A 2 -15.90 43.23 54.54
N GLY A 3 -16.34 42.10 54.46
CA GLY A 3 -16.79 40.97 55.21
C GLY A 3 -17.72 40.23 54.26
N GLY A 4 -18.03 39.00 54.32
CA GLY A 4 -18.37 38.01 55.26
C GLY A 4 -19.08 36.90 54.54
N ALA A 5 -18.79 35.67 54.84
CA ALA A 5 -19.67 34.52 54.66
C ALA A 5 -20.84 34.56 55.68
N PRO A 6 -21.85 33.70 55.65
CA PRO A 6 -21.82 32.25 55.66
C PRO A 6 -23.02 31.61 54.90
N GLY A 7 -23.07 30.35 54.57
CA GLY A 7 -23.37 29.25 55.45
C GLY A 7 -24.65 28.52 55.06
N GLY A 8 -24.71 27.23 55.13
CA GLY A 8 -25.93 26.39 55.14
C GLY A 8 -25.78 25.14 54.27
N SER A 9 -25.30 24.09 54.72
CA SER A 9 -25.84 22.90 55.43
C SER A 9 -26.73 22.00 54.54
N ALA A 10 -26.24 20.81 54.39
CA ALA A 10 -26.95 19.59 53.92
C ALA A 10 -28.17 19.25 54.81
N PRO A 11 -29.00 18.27 54.46
CA PRO A 11 -28.63 16.85 54.43
C PRO A 11 -29.40 15.94 53.47
N GLY A 12 -28.80 14.84 53.10
CA GLY A 12 -29.28 13.50 53.51
C GLY A 12 -30.31 12.85 52.62
N GLY A 13 -29.95 11.73 52.01
CA GLY A 13 -30.89 10.79 51.46
C GLY A 13 -30.15 9.53 51.03
N LYS A 14 -30.20 8.52 51.89
CA LYS A 14 -29.68 7.17 51.73
C LYS A 14 -30.55 6.30 50.81
N ALA A 15 -29.89 5.26 50.31
CA ALA A 15 -30.37 3.89 49.92
C ALA A 15 -30.95 3.77 48.51
N SER A 16 -30.66 2.77 47.69
CA SER A 16 -30.48 1.35 47.97
C SER A 16 -29.98 0.65 46.72
N ALA A 17 -29.11 -0.28 46.89
CA ALA A 17 -28.80 -1.51 46.18
C ALA A 17 -29.69 -1.88 44.96
N GLY A 18 -28.95 -2.26 43.89
CA GLY A 18 -29.51 -2.99 42.74
C GLY A 18 -28.42 -3.59 41.91
N SER A 19 -28.22 -4.86 42.05
CA SER A 19 -27.31 -5.83 41.42
C SER A 19 -27.02 -5.61 39.96
N ALA A 20 -25.76 -5.88 39.56
CA ALA A 20 -25.35 -6.33 38.24
C ALA A 20 -26.00 -7.68 37.88
N PRO A 21 -25.93 -8.24 36.67
CA PRO A 21 -24.82 -8.19 35.71
C PRO A 21 -25.27 -7.96 34.26
N GLY A 22 -24.36 -7.67 33.38
CA GLY A 22 -24.64 -7.58 31.94
C GLY A 22 -23.34 -7.36 31.18
N ASP A 23 -22.65 -8.42 31.01
CA ASP A 23 -21.74 -8.78 29.95
C ASP A 23 -22.08 -8.07 28.63
N GLY A 24 -21.13 -7.42 28.01
CA GLY A 24 -21.29 -6.68 26.77
C GLY A 24 -19.98 -6.22 26.20
N THR A 25 -19.09 -7.17 25.94
CA THR A 25 -17.91 -7.03 25.12
C THR A 25 -18.32 -6.56 23.73
N SER A 26 -18.41 -5.28 23.49
CA SER A 26 -18.44 -4.79 22.12
C SER A 26 -17.02 -4.40 21.69
N GLY A 27 -16.34 -5.38 21.13
CA GLY A 27 -15.13 -5.19 20.34
C GLY A 27 -15.42 -4.22 19.21
N GLY A 28 -14.80 -3.06 19.27
CA GLY A 28 -14.73 -2.13 18.16
C GLY A 28 -14.04 -2.78 16.99
N LYS A 29 -14.83 -3.30 16.05
CA LYS A 29 -14.39 -3.74 14.73
C LYS A 29 -13.91 -2.50 14.00
N ALA A 30 -12.59 -2.41 13.78
CA ALA A 30 -12.00 -1.45 12.87
C ALA A 30 -12.73 -1.50 11.52
N PRO A 31 -12.92 -0.35 10.82
CA PRO A 31 -13.57 -0.35 9.53
C PRO A 31 -12.78 -1.25 8.59
N GLY A 32 -13.43 -2.33 8.16
CA GLY A 32 -12.87 -3.28 7.23
C GLY A 32 -12.56 -2.57 5.94
N ASP A 33 -11.35 -2.76 5.48
CA ASP A 33 -10.88 -2.49 4.14
C ASP A 33 -11.82 -3.23 3.16
N SER A 34 -12.82 -2.50 2.67
CA SER A 34 -13.74 -3.00 1.65
C SER A 34 -13.04 -2.84 0.31
N THR A 35 -12.08 -3.72 0.06
CA THR A 35 -11.52 -3.92 -1.27
C THR A 35 -12.66 -4.34 -2.20
N PRO A 36 -12.93 -3.63 -3.31
CA PRO A 36 -13.85 -4.10 -4.31
C PRO A 36 -13.34 -5.44 -4.82
N SER A 37 -14.11 -6.48 -4.58
CA SER A 37 -13.90 -7.83 -5.09
C SER A 37 -14.07 -7.83 -6.61
N GLY A 38 -13.09 -7.30 -7.31
CA GLY A 38 -12.88 -7.62 -8.72
C GLY A 38 -12.35 -9.04 -8.75
N GLY A 39 -13.21 -10.00 -9.11
CA GLY A 39 -12.88 -11.40 -9.14
C GLY A 39 -11.53 -11.65 -9.81
N ALA A 40 -10.60 -12.23 -9.06
CA ALA A 40 -9.35 -12.68 -9.63
C ALA A 40 -9.69 -13.70 -10.73
N PRO A 41 -9.09 -13.59 -11.93
CA PRO A 41 -9.32 -14.57 -12.99
C PRO A 41 -8.96 -15.96 -12.46
N ALA A 42 -9.78 -16.96 -12.83
CA ALA A 42 -9.61 -18.34 -12.39
C ALA A 42 -8.16 -18.81 -12.62
N GLY A 43 -7.50 -19.26 -11.54
CA GLY A 43 -6.10 -19.71 -11.58
C GLY A 43 -5.08 -18.73 -10.97
N PHE A 44 -5.50 -17.55 -10.51
CA PHE A 44 -4.63 -16.69 -9.71
C PHE A 44 -4.74 -17.04 -8.22
N PRO A 45 -3.61 -17.13 -7.50
CA PRO A 45 -3.67 -17.14 -6.04
C PRO A 45 -4.36 -15.86 -5.58
N ALA A 46 -5.17 -15.92 -4.52
CA ALA A 46 -5.81 -14.76 -3.94
C ALA A 46 -4.74 -13.76 -3.51
N VAL A 47 -4.63 -12.65 -4.25
CA VAL A 47 -3.64 -11.58 -4.04
C VAL A 47 -4.40 -10.29 -3.80
N THR A 48 -4.11 -9.63 -2.70
CA THR A 48 -4.65 -8.29 -2.44
C THR A 48 -3.96 -7.26 -3.31
N VAL A 49 -4.56 -6.08 -3.49
CA VAL A 49 -3.97 -4.97 -4.25
C VAL A 49 -2.60 -4.57 -3.70
N SER A 50 -2.47 -4.50 -2.37
CA SER A 50 -1.20 -4.16 -1.71
C SER A 50 -0.13 -5.23 -1.93
N GLU A 51 -0.50 -6.51 -1.90
CA GLU A 51 0.41 -7.61 -2.22
C GLU A 51 0.86 -7.58 -3.68
N ALA A 52 -0.07 -7.35 -4.60
CA ALA A 52 0.23 -7.23 -6.03
C ALA A 52 1.22 -6.08 -6.28
N ARG A 53 0.98 -4.90 -5.70
CA ARG A 53 1.91 -3.76 -5.81
C ARG A 53 3.27 -4.08 -5.21
N ALA A 54 3.32 -4.67 -4.01
CA ALA A 54 4.59 -5.05 -3.38
C ALA A 54 5.39 -6.03 -4.23
N LEU A 55 4.73 -7.04 -4.81
CA LEU A 55 5.38 -8.02 -5.67
C LEU A 55 5.92 -7.39 -6.97
N THR A 56 5.21 -6.45 -7.57
CA THR A 56 5.69 -5.75 -8.78
C THR A 56 6.84 -4.80 -8.48
N GLU A 57 6.85 -4.10 -7.34
CA GLU A 57 8.00 -3.30 -6.90
C GLU A 57 9.23 -4.18 -6.65
N LEU A 58 9.04 -5.33 -6.02
CA LEU A 58 10.10 -6.32 -5.79
C LEU A 58 10.59 -6.98 -7.09
N LEU A 59 9.75 -7.07 -8.12
CA LEU A 59 10.14 -7.59 -9.44
C LEU A 59 11.11 -6.62 -10.15
N ALA A 60 10.85 -5.33 -10.03
CA ALA A 60 11.70 -4.28 -10.60
C ALA A 60 13.03 -4.13 -9.85
N ALA A 61 13.05 -4.45 -8.54
CA ALA A 61 14.22 -4.32 -7.69
C ALA A 61 14.89 -5.68 -7.43
N GLN A 62 16.24 -5.69 -7.43
CA GLN A 62 17.02 -6.86 -7.03
C GLN A 62 17.27 -6.88 -5.52
N GLY A 63 16.19 -6.77 -4.76
CA GLY A 63 16.26 -6.64 -3.30
C GLY A 63 15.99 -5.21 -2.83
N ILE A 64 14.99 -5.04 -1.96
CA ILE A 64 14.55 -3.74 -1.47
C ILE A 64 14.51 -3.73 0.05
N ALA A 65 14.97 -2.65 0.68
CA ALA A 65 14.81 -2.47 2.11
C ALA A 65 13.33 -2.23 2.46
N GLN A 66 12.86 -2.77 3.58
CA GLN A 66 11.47 -2.65 4.00
C GLN A 66 10.99 -1.19 4.09
N GLY A 67 11.87 -0.26 4.52
CA GLY A 67 11.56 1.17 4.56
C GLY A 67 11.40 1.79 3.17
N GLN A 68 12.19 1.35 2.19
CA GLN A 68 12.04 1.78 0.80
C GLN A 68 10.74 1.25 0.19
N LEU A 69 10.38 -0.01 0.47
CA LEU A 69 9.11 -0.56 0.04
C LEU A 69 7.92 0.22 0.64
N ALA A 70 8.02 0.64 1.91
CA ALA A 70 7.00 1.46 2.55
C ALA A 70 6.81 2.81 1.84
N ALA A 71 7.91 3.48 1.48
CA ALA A 71 7.86 4.73 0.74
C ALA A 71 7.25 4.56 -0.66
N LEU A 72 7.64 3.51 -1.42
CA LEU A 72 7.10 3.23 -2.75
C LEU A 72 5.61 2.89 -2.74
N LEU A 73 5.15 2.20 -1.70
CA LEU A 73 3.73 1.84 -1.56
C LEU A 73 2.89 2.98 -0.97
N GLY A 74 3.52 4.01 -0.37
CA GLY A 74 2.83 5.05 0.38
C GLY A 74 2.17 4.51 1.65
N LEU A 75 2.77 3.51 2.30
CA LEU A 75 2.22 2.82 3.46
C LEU A 75 3.12 3.00 4.69
N GLU A 76 2.52 2.93 5.86
CA GLU A 76 3.23 2.91 7.13
C GLU A 76 4.15 1.68 7.27
N LYS A 77 5.31 1.85 7.92
CA LYS A 77 6.30 0.78 8.14
C LYS A 77 5.70 -0.46 8.81
N SER A 78 4.79 -0.26 9.76
CA SER A 78 4.07 -1.33 10.46
C SER A 78 3.18 -2.15 9.54
N THR A 79 2.50 -1.50 8.61
CA THR A 79 1.65 -2.13 7.59
C THR A 79 2.50 -2.94 6.62
N VAL A 80 3.62 -2.36 6.15
CA VAL A 80 4.55 -3.08 5.26
C VAL A 80 5.23 -4.25 5.97
N SER A 81 5.48 -4.14 7.27
CA SER A 81 6.01 -5.27 8.07
C SER A 81 5.05 -6.46 8.07
N ARG A 82 3.75 -6.21 8.27
CA ARG A 82 2.70 -7.24 8.23
C ARG A 82 2.52 -7.80 6.83
N LEU A 83 2.52 -6.93 5.82
CA LEU A 83 2.45 -7.34 4.42
C LEU A 83 3.62 -8.26 4.04
N ALA A 84 4.85 -7.86 4.40
CA ALA A 84 6.05 -8.67 4.15
C ALA A 84 5.99 -10.02 4.89
N ALA A 85 5.54 -10.05 6.14
CA ALA A 85 5.36 -11.32 6.87
C ALA A 85 4.33 -12.23 6.19
N GLY A 86 3.23 -11.67 5.68
CA GLY A 86 2.23 -12.41 4.91
C GLY A 86 2.79 -13.00 3.61
N LEU A 87 3.55 -12.20 2.84
CA LEU A 87 4.19 -12.64 1.61
C LEU A 87 5.28 -13.69 1.87
N GLU A 88 6.01 -13.57 2.97
CA GLU A 88 7.01 -14.55 3.41
C GLU A 88 6.34 -15.87 3.83
N GLY A 89 5.22 -15.79 4.57
CA GLY A 89 4.41 -16.97 4.93
C GLY A 89 3.82 -17.69 3.72
N LYS A 90 3.56 -16.99 2.61
CA LYS A 90 3.16 -17.58 1.33
C LYS A 90 4.34 -18.15 0.52
N GLY A 91 5.56 -17.97 1.00
CA GLY A 91 6.77 -18.40 0.32
C GLY A 91 7.11 -17.56 -0.93
N TRP A 92 6.54 -16.38 -1.09
CA TRP A 92 6.75 -15.54 -2.27
C TRP A 92 7.94 -14.58 -2.14
N ILE A 93 8.28 -14.23 -0.90
CA ILE A 93 9.49 -13.45 -0.61
C ILE A 93 10.35 -14.16 0.44
N ARG A 94 11.59 -13.75 0.50
CA ARG A 94 12.52 -14.10 1.58
C ARG A 94 13.23 -12.86 2.10
N ARG A 95 13.60 -12.87 3.34
CA ARG A 95 14.51 -11.89 3.92
C ARG A 95 15.94 -12.35 3.71
N GLY A 96 16.81 -11.45 3.34
CA GLY A 96 18.24 -11.71 3.20
C GLY A 96 19.05 -10.52 3.65
N ARG A 97 20.29 -10.75 4.01
CA ARG A 97 21.21 -9.65 4.27
C ARG A 97 21.63 -9.01 2.95
N ASP A 98 21.84 -7.69 2.98
CA ASP A 98 22.41 -6.96 1.87
C ASP A 98 23.82 -7.50 1.58
N GLU A 99 24.14 -7.77 0.33
CA GLU A 99 25.46 -8.29 -0.06
C GLU A 99 26.58 -7.28 0.17
N GLN A 100 26.27 -5.98 0.06
CA GLN A 100 27.23 -4.90 0.25
C GLN A 100 27.30 -4.42 1.71
N ASN A 101 26.20 -4.59 2.48
CA ASN A 101 26.15 -4.19 3.87
C ASN A 101 25.29 -5.13 4.69
N HIS A 102 25.91 -6.15 5.28
CA HIS A 102 25.26 -7.21 6.08
C HIS A 102 24.43 -6.72 7.29
N ARG A 103 24.49 -5.42 7.62
CA ARG A 103 23.67 -4.81 8.69
C ARG A 103 22.23 -4.56 8.25
N TYR A 104 21.96 -4.50 6.93
CA TYR A 104 20.65 -4.23 6.40
C TYR A 104 19.97 -5.51 5.93
N VAL A 105 18.69 -5.65 6.28
CA VAL A 105 17.83 -6.71 5.80
C VAL A 105 17.07 -6.20 4.59
N ARG A 106 17.14 -6.94 3.49
CA ARG A 106 16.38 -6.69 2.27
C ARG A 106 15.37 -7.81 2.03
N LEU A 107 14.33 -7.45 1.31
CA LEU A 107 13.30 -8.37 0.84
C LEU A 107 13.61 -8.76 -0.61
N TYR A 108 13.57 -10.05 -0.88
CA TYR A 108 13.83 -10.62 -2.21
C TYR A 108 12.67 -11.50 -2.63
N LEU A 109 12.34 -11.50 -3.92
CA LEU A 109 11.43 -12.51 -4.46
C LEU A 109 12.08 -13.90 -4.41
N THR A 110 11.29 -14.90 -4.05
CA THR A 110 11.63 -16.31 -4.30
C THR A 110 11.33 -16.63 -5.77
N PRO A 111 11.78 -17.79 -6.30
CA PRO A 111 11.36 -18.23 -7.63
C PRO A 111 9.83 -18.31 -7.79
N GLN A 112 9.13 -18.77 -6.75
CA GLN A 112 7.67 -18.82 -6.72
C GLN A 112 7.06 -17.42 -6.72
N GLY A 113 7.58 -16.49 -5.89
CA GLY A 113 7.14 -15.11 -5.84
C GLY A 113 7.37 -14.38 -7.15
N ARG A 114 8.50 -14.65 -7.83
CA ARG A 114 8.78 -14.09 -9.16
C ARG A 114 7.73 -14.57 -10.18
N ALA A 115 7.41 -15.87 -10.20
CA ALA A 115 6.38 -16.38 -11.09
C ALA A 115 5.00 -15.75 -10.84
N VAL A 116 4.64 -15.47 -9.59
CA VAL A 116 3.40 -14.75 -9.23
C VAL A 116 3.47 -13.30 -9.70
N ALA A 117 4.58 -12.59 -9.44
CA ALA A 117 4.78 -11.21 -9.85
C ALA A 117 4.73 -11.04 -11.38
N ASP A 118 5.36 -11.94 -12.13
CA ASP A 118 5.35 -11.95 -13.59
C ASP A 118 3.92 -12.11 -14.14
N ARG A 119 3.11 -13.02 -13.55
CA ARG A 119 1.70 -13.17 -13.94
C ARG A 119 0.88 -11.90 -13.67
N ILE A 120 1.08 -11.27 -12.53
CA ILE A 120 0.42 -10.00 -12.18
C ILE A 120 0.80 -8.94 -13.20
N TRP A 121 2.07 -8.81 -13.50
CA TRP A 121 2.58 -7.85 -14.47
C TRP A 121 2.00 -8.08 -15.87
N GLN A 122 2.00 -9.31 -16.35
CA GLN A 122 1.39 -9.68 -17.64
C GLN A 122 -0.11 -9.38 -17.70
N ALA A 123 -0.85 -9.66 -16.61
CA ALA A 123 -2.27 -9.36 -16.53
C ALA A 123 -2.54 -7.84 -16.61
N TRP A 124 -1.70 -7.02 -15.97
CA TRP A 124 -1.78 -5.57 -16.05
C TRP A 124 -1.48 -5.06 -17.46
N GLN A 125 -0.40 -5.54 -18.07
CA GLN A 125 -0.06 -5.18 -19.45
C GLN A 125 -1.18 -5.56 -20.44
N SER A 126 -1.72 -6.75 -20.32
CA SER A 126 -2.82 -7.22 -21.15
C SER A 126 -4.08 -6.35 -20.96
N ARG A 127 -4.38 -5.95 -19.73
CA ARG A 127 -5.49 -5.04 -19.44
C ARG A 127 -5.28 -3.66 -20.07
N GLN A 128 -4.09 -3.09 -19.89
CA GLN A 128 -3.74 -1.80 -20.51
C GLN A 128 -3.80 -1.87 -22.03
N ALA A 129 -3.26 -2.94 -22.64
CA ALA A 129 -3.32 -3.14 -24.08
C ALA A 129 -4.77 -3.16 -24.58
N ARG A 130 -5.69 -3.86 -23.89
CA ARG A 130 -7.11 -3.88 -24.24
C ARG A 130 -7.75 -2.49 -24.13
N ILE A 131 -7.45 -1.72 -23.09
CA ILE A 131 -7.96 -0.36 -22.93
C ILE A 131 -7.47 0.52 -24.09
N LEU A 132 -6.18 0.47 -24.39
CA LEU A 132 -5.60 1.26 -25.49
C LEU A 132 -6.08 0.81 -26.88
N ALA A 133 -6.40 -0.47 -27.05
CA ALA A 133 -6.97 -0.98 -28.29
C ALA A 133 -8.40 -0.46 -28.56
N GLY A 134 -9.13 -0.09 -27.48
CA GLY A 134 -10.45 0.54 -27.61
C GLY A 134 -10.42 2.01 -28.06
N LEU A 135 -9.25 2.65 -28.06
CA LEU A 135 -9.10 4.02 -28.51
C LEU A 135 -8.98 4.10 -30.04
N THR A 136 -9.58 5.13 -30.62
CA THR A 136 -9.33 5.50 -32.03
C THR A 136 -7.87 5.94 -32.21
N ALA A 137 -7.42 6.02 -33.46
CA ALA A 137 -6.08 6.49 -33.78
C ALA A 137 -5.85 7.95 -33.28
N GLU A 138 -6.87 8.79 -33.40
CA GLU A 138 -6.82 10.19 -32.97
C GLU A 138 -6.76 10.32 -31.45
N GLU A 139 -7.60 9.60 -30.70
CA GLU A 139 -7.59 9.58 -29.24
C GLU A 139 -6.24 9.07 -28.70
N ARG A 140 -5.66 8.05 -29.34
CA ARG A 140 -4.35 7.51 -28.97
C ARG A 140 -3.24 8.51 -29.20
N ALA A 141 -3.27 9.24 -30.32
CA ALA A 141 -2.32 10.31 -30.62
C ALA A 141 -2.47 11.49 -29.64
N GLY A 142 -3.70 11.87 -29.34
CA GLY A 142 -4.02 12.91 -28.37
C GLY A 142 -3.53 12.55 -26.96
N LEU A 143 -3.80 11.32 -26.50
CA LEU A 143 -3.30 10.79 -25.21
C LEU A 143 -1.76 10.82 -25.15
N ALA A 144 -1.10 10.34 -26.19
CA ALA A 144 0.36 10.34 -26.25
C ALA A 144 0.94 11.76 -26.22
N THR A 145 0.30 12.71 -26.86
CA THR A 145 0.70 14.13 -26.85
C THR A 145 0.49 14.77 -25.48
N GLY A 146 -0.66 14.53 -24.85
CA GLY A 146 -0.96 15.00 -23.51
C GLY A 146 0.01 14.46 -22.46
N LEU A 147 0.27 13.14 -22.49
CA LEU A 147 1.23 12.51 -21.56
C LEU A 147 2.65 13.06 -21.74
N ARG A 148 3.12 13.31 -22.96
CA ARG A 148 4.41 13.97 -23.19
C ARG A 148 4.45 15.39 -22.59
N GLY A 149 3.34 16.12 -22.68
CA GLY A 149 3.22 17.44 -22.05
C GLY A 149 3.36 17.37 -20.54
N VAL A 150 2.64 16.45 -19.90
CA VAL A 150 2.74 16.22 -18.45
C VAL A 150 4.16 15.83 -18.04
N LEU A 151 4.79 14.90 -18.75
CA LEU A 151 6.17 14.50 -18.47
C LEU A 151 7.16 15.67 -18.57
N ARG A 152 7.04 16.51 -19.58
CA ARG A 152 7.87 17.73 -19.68
C ARG A 152 7.65 18.66 -18.49
N GLY A 153 6.39 18.86 -18.05
CA GLY A 153 6.09 19.65 -16.87
C GLY A 153 6.74 19.08 -15.62
N LEU A 154 6.62 17.78 -15.39
CA LEU A 154 7.23 17.12 -14.23
C LEU A 154 8.76 17.21 -14.22
N VAL A 155 9.41 17.16 -15.38
CA VAL A 155 10.86 17.37 -15.52
C VAL A 155 11.23 18.83 -15.24
N ALA A 156 10.44 19.81 -15.74
CA ALA A 156 10.67 21.22 -15.52
C ALA A 156 10.56 21.59 -14.02
N GLU A 157 9.63 20.96 -13.30
CA GLU A 157 9.48 21.12 -11.85
C GLU A 157 10.52 20.29 -11.03
N GLY A 158 11.42 19.57 -11.68
CA GLY A 158 12.43 18.75 -10.99
C GLY A 158 11.88 17.50 -10.29
N LEU A 159 10.64 17.12 -10.56
CA LEU A 159 9.98 15.94 -9.98
C LEU A 159 10.38 14.64 -10.68
N LEU A 160 10.92 14.72 -11.89
CA LEU A 160 11.45 13.60 -12.66
C LEU A 160 12.79 13.97 -13.29
N ALA A 161 13.69 12.98 -13.38
CA ALA A 161 14.89 13.13 -14.18
C ALA A 161 14.52 13.19 -15.68
N ALA A 162 15.23 14.04 -16.44
CA ALA A 162 15.06 14.08 -17.89
C ALA A 162 15.37 12.69 -18.48
N PRO A 163 14.56 12.19 -19.44
CA PRO A 163 14.89 10.95 -20.13
C PRO A 163 16.23 11.11 -20.87
N PRO A 164 17.05 10.05 -20.97
CA PRO A 164 18.26 10.09 -21.76
C PRO A 164 17.92 10.45 -23.20
N PRO A 165 18.80 11.17 -23.91
CA PRO A 165 18.59 11.49 -25.31
C PRO A 165 18.39 10.19 -26.12
N PRO A 166 17.53 10.18 -27.13
CA PRO A 166 17.38 9.01 -27.99
C PRO A 166 18.76 8.69 -28.57
N ASN A 167 19.19 7.44 -28.38
CA ASN A 167 20.45 6.97 -28.95
C ASN A 167 20.47 7.31 -30.42
N GLY A 168 21.33 8.26 -30.81
CA GLY A 168 21.53 8.60 -32.19
C GLY A 168 22.04 7.34 -32.90
N GLN A 169 21.21 6.83 -33.78
CA GLN A 169 21.69 5.89 -34.79
C GLN A 169 22.62 6.71 -35.71
N GLY A 170 23.94 6.54 -35.45
CA GLY A 170 24.95 6.92 -36.41
C GLY A 170 25.16 5.78 -37.40
#